data_f5d1357fa2bc1651b1936e865d813f39
#
_entry.id   f5d1357fa2bc1651b1936e865d813f39
#
_cell.length_a   1.000
_cell.length_b   1.000
_cell.length_c   1.000
_cell.angle_alpha   90.00
_cell.angle_beta   90.00
_cell.angle_gamma   90.00
#
_symmetry.space_group_name_H-M   'P 1'
#
loop_
_entity.id
_entity.type
_entity.pdbx_description
1 polymer ?
#
loop_
_entity_poly.entity_id
_entity_poly.type
_entity_poly.pdbx_seq_one_letter_code
_entity_poly.pdbx_strand_id
1 'polypeptide(L)'
;MRVDIITTFPEMMESFFNSSIMGRAQRNGYAEICLHNLRDYTTDKHRKTDDYPFGGCAGLVMKIEPIDNCIKHLKAQREYDEVIYTTPDGQVFDQPMANSLSMKQNLIFLCGHYKGIDHRILEHLITKEISIGDYVLTGGELAVEVICDAVIRLIPGVISDETSALSDSFQDNLLAAPVYTRPAEYNGWKVPDVLLSGHEAKIRQWEFEQSLERTKLLRPDLLNK
;
A
#
# COMPACT_ATOMS: atom_id res chain seq x y z
N MET A 1 1.55 -14.24 -3.53
CA MET A 1 0.47 -13.24 -3.77
C MET A 1 0.53 -12.75 -5.20
N ARG A 2 -0.60 -12.57 -5.85
CA ARG A 2 -0.71 -11.90 -7.16
C ARG A 2 -1.39 -10.54 -7.00
N VAL A 3 -0.83 -9.50 -7.65
CA VAL A 3 -1.38 -8.14 -7.68
C VAL A 3 -1.48 -7.68 -9.13
N ASP A 4 -2.70 -7.47 -9.59
CA ASP A 4 -2.99 -6.92 -10.91
C ASP A 4 -3.39 -5.44 -10.77
N ILE A 5 -2.68 -4.54 -11.43
CA ILE A 5 -2.86 -3.09 -11.28
C ILE A 5 -3.33 -2.52 -12.62
N ILE A 6 -4.52 -1.95 -12.61
CA ILE A 6 -5.15 -1.30 -13.77
C ILE A 6 -4.82 0.20 -13.70
N THR A 7 -4.09 0.70 -14.69
CA THR A 7 -3.65 2.10 -14.76
C THR A 7 -3.64 2.60 -16.20
N THR A 8 -3.66 3.91 -16.40
CA THR A 8 -3.43 4.55 -17.70
C THR A 8 -1.97 4.94 -17.93
N PHE A 9 -1.11 4.78 -16.90
CA PHE A 9 0.32 5.15 -16.91
C PHE A 9 1.19 4.05 -16.27
N PRO A 10 1.26 2.83 -16.85
CA PRO A 10 2.04 1.74 -16.27
C PRO A 10 3.52 2.08 -16.11
N GLU A 11 4.07 2.92 -17.00
CA GLU A 11 5.46 3.36 -16.97
C GLU A 11 5.84 4.13 -15.70
N MET A 12 4.88 4.75 -15.01
CA MET A 12 5.14 5.44 -13.74
C MET A 12 5.53 4.46 -12.64
N MET A 13 5.01 3.23 -12.69
CA MET A 13 5.12 2.22 -11.62
C MET A 13 6.25 1.22 -11.85
N GLU A 14 6.74 1.07 -13.07
CA GLU A 14 7.75 0.07 -13.44
C GLU A 14 9.02 0.16 -12.59
N SER A 15 9.53 1.37 -12.39
CA SER A 15 10.76 1.59 -11.63
C SER A 15 10.60 1.15 -10.17
N PHE A 16 9.49 1.47 -9.54
CA PHE A 16 9.19 1.09 -8.16
C PHE A 16 9.12 -0.44 -8.00
N PHE A 17 8.29 -1.09 -8.80
CA PHE A 17 8.06 -2.53 -8.68
C PHE A 17 9.25 -3.40 -9.11
N ASN A 18 10.13 -2.91 -9.98
CA ASN A 18 11.34 -3.61 -10.38
C ASN A 18 12.54 -3.40 -9.45
N SER A 19 12.43 -2.52 -8.47
CA SER A 19 13.54 -2.12 -7.60
C SER A 19 13.44 -2.70 -6.19
N SER A 20 14.59 -2.69 -5.46
CA SER A 20 14.69 -2.96 -4.01
C SER A 20 13.92 -4.21 -3.57
N ILE A 21 13.12 -4.08 -2.50
CA ILE A 21 12.34 -5.16 -1.88
C ILE A 21 11.27 -5.69 -2.83
N MET A 22 10.55 -4.80 -3.54
CA MET A 22 9.50 -5.19 -4.49
C MET A 22 10.07 -6.06 -5.62
N GLY A 23 11.19 -5.64 -6.22
CA GLY A 23 11.86 -6.43 -7.26
C GLY A 23 12.42 -7.76 -6.73
N ARG A 24 12.90 -7.82 -5.49
CA ARG A 24 13.35 -9.09 -4.87
C ARG A 24 12.18 -10.03 -4.60
N ALA A 25 11.07 -9.51 -4.07
CA ALA A 25 9.87 -10.30 -3.80
C ALA A 25 9.36 -11.00 -5.06
N GLN A 26 9.37 -10.30 -6.19
CA GLN A 26 8.99 -10.89 -7.47
C GLN A 26 10.00 -11.94 -7.97
N ARG A 27 11.30 -11.62 -7.97
CA ARG A 27 12.34 -12.59 -8.39
C ARG A 27 12.36 -13.85 -7.55
N ASN A 28 12.00 -13.75 -6.28
CA ASN A 28 11.96 -14.90 -5.35
C ASN A 28 10.60 -15.62 -5.37
N GLY A 29 9.61 -15.16 -6.16
CA GLY A 29 8.31 -15.78 -6.29
C GLY A 29 7.33 -15.54 -5.13
N TYR A 30 7.63 -14.60 -4.22
CA TYR A 30 6.73 -14.25 -3.12
C TYR A 30 5.53 -13.41 -3.59
N ALA A 31 5.75 -12.54 -4.58
CA ALA A 31 4.71 -11.73 -5.21
C ALA A 31 4.88 -11.74 -6.73
N GLU A 32 3.76 -11.64 -7.43
CA GLU A 32 3.69 -11.42 -8.88
C GLU A 32 2.89 -10.15 -9.11
N ILE A 33 3.51 -9.13 -9.73
CA ILE A 33 2.88 -7.82 -9.96
C ILE A 33 2.74 -7.61 -11.45
N CYS A 34 1.50 -7.40 -11.91
CA CYS A 34 1.18 -7.19 -13.31
C CYS A 34 0.51 -5.84 -13.52
N LEU A 35 1.12 -5.02 -14.37
CA LEU A 35 0.59 -3.73 -14.77
C LEU A 35 -0.25 -3.89 -16.05
N HIS A 36 -1.50 -3.42 -15.99
CA HIS A 36 -2.43 -3.47 -17.11
C HIS A 36 -2.71 -2.05 -17.59
N ASN A 37 -2.28 -1.76 -18.83
CA ASN A 37 -2.61 -0.48 -19.45
C ASN A 37 -4.08 -0.46 -19.83
N LEU A 38 -4.86 0.38 -19.17
CA LEU A 38 -6.30 0.50 -19.40
C LEU A 38 -6.64 0.83 -20.87
N ARG A 39 -5.73 1.49 -21.59
CA ARG A 39 -5.89 1.83 -23.01
C ARG A 39 -5.95 0.60 -23.91
N ASP A 40 -5.51 -0.57 -23.47
CA ASP A 40 -5.57 -1.82 -24.24
C ASP A 40 -6.97 -2.48 -24.19
N TYR A 41 -7.83 -2.01 -23.29
CA TYR A 41 -9.16 -2.56 -23.05
C TYR A 41 -10.30 -1.67 -23.59
N THR A 42 -9.98 -0.56 -24.26
CA THR A 42 -10.98 0.29 -24.94
C THR A 42 -11.19 -0.11 -26.39
N THR A 43 -12.41 0.00 -26.86
CA THR A 43 -12.77 -0.16 -28.27
C THR A 43 -12.63 1.13 -29.08
N ASP A 44 -12.33 2.26 -28.41
CA ASP A 44 -12.14 3.57 -29.06
C ASP A 44 -10.93 3.57 -29.99
N LYS A 45 -11.11 4.08 -31.22
CA LYS A 45 -10.07 4.17 -32.25
C LYS A 45 -8.83 4.94 -31.79
N HIS A 46 -9.00 5.92 -30.91
CA HIS A 46 -7.93 6.75 -30.34
C HIS A 46 -7.49 6.27 -28.96
N ARG A 47 -7.96 5.10 -28.53
CA ARG A 47 -7.64 4.49 -27.22
C ARG A 47 -7.97 5.39 -26.04
N LYS A 48 -9.05 6.18 -26.15
CA LYS A 48 -9.52 7.08 -25.09
C LYS A 48 -10.17 6.27 -23.95
N THR A 49 -9.73 6.57 -22.73
CA THR A 49 -10.22 5.91 -21.50
C THR A 49 -11.05 6.85 -20.63
N ASP A 50 -11.30 8.07 -21.10
CA ASP A 50 -11.98 9.16 -20.39
C ASP A 50 -12.97 9.88 -21.29
N ASP A 51 -13.95 10.57 -20.68
CA ASP A 51 -14.95 11.39 -21.39
C ASP A 51 -15.50 12.47 -20.45
N TYR A 52 -16.29 13.39 -20.99
CA TYR A 52 -17.00 14.41 -20.22
C TYR A 52 -18.09 13.79 -19.35
N PRO A 53 -18.23 14.26 -18.08
CA PRO A 53 -19.29 13.76 -17.21
C PRO A 53 -20.66 14.24 -17.67
N PHE A 54 -21.69 13.44 -17.46
CA PHE A 54 -23.06 13.90 -17.52
C PHE A 54 -23.31 15.02 -16.50
N GLY A 55 -24.21 15.94 -16.83
CA GLY A 55 -24.51 17.08 -15.94
C GLY A 55 -23.61 18.30 -16.12
N GLY A 56 -22.61 18.25 -17.04
CA GLY A 56 -21.85 19.44 -17.48
C GLY A 56 -20.80 19.95 -16.50
N CYS A 57 -20.35 19.15 -15.53
CA CYS A 57 -19.24 19.51 -14.64
C CYS A 57 -17.91 19.62 -15.39
N ALA A 58 -17.02 20.51 -14.92
CA ALA A 58 -15.69 20.66 -15.49
C ALA A 58 -14.81 19.44 -15.19
N GLY A 59 -13.96 19.06 -16.17
CA GLY A 59 -13.01 17.94 -16.08
C GLY A 59 -13.54 16.70 -16.81
N LEU A 60 -12.73 15.63 -16.78
CA LEU A 60 -13.01 14.35 -17.40
C LEU A 60 -13.26 13.28 -16.32
N VAL A 61 -13.91 12.19 -16.72
CA VAL A 61 -14.19 11.02 -15.87
C VAL A 61 -13.73 9.78 -16.64
N MET A 62 -13.12 8.82 -15.97
CA MET A 62 -12.72 7.56 -16.58
C MET A 62 -13.96 6.76 -16.98
N LYS A 63 -13.96 6.27 -18.22
CA LYS A 63 -15.07 5.55 -18.83
C LYS A 63 -15.30 4.19 -18.20
N ILE A 64 -16.56 3.79 -18.10
CA ILE A 64 -16.96 2.49 -17.57
C ILE A 64 -16.45 1.33 -18.42
N GLU A 65 -16.55 1.43 -19.76
CA GLU A 65 -16.30 0.33 -20.69
C GLU A 65 -14.88 -0.25 -20.57
N PRO A 66 -13.77 0.52 -20.66
CA PRO A 66 -12.43 -0.07 -20.59
C PRO A 66 -12.13 -0.66 -19.21
N ILE A 67 -12.68 -0.08 -18.12
CA ILE A 67 -12.50 -0.60 -16.76
C ILE A 67 -13.23 -1.94 -16.61
N ASP A 68 -14.49 -2.02 -17.02
CA ASP A 68 -15.29 -3.25 -16.97
C ASP A 68 -14.67 -4.36 -17.83
N ASN A 69 -14.23 -4.03 -19.05
CA ASN A 69 -13.54 -4.99 -19.94
C ASN A 69 -12.27 -5.55 -19.30
N CYS A 70 -11.45 -4.69 -18.68
CA CYS A 70 -10.22 -5.11 -18.02
C CYS A 70 -10.52 -6.01 -16.82
N ILE A 71 -11.42 -5.62 -15.92
CA ILE A 71 -11.79 -6.42 -14.75
C ILE A 71 -12.40 -7.76 -15.17
N LYS A 72 -13.28 -7.80 -16.16
CA LYS A 72 -13.83 -9.04 -16.70
C LYS A 72 -12.76 -9.96 -17.29
N HIS A 73 -11.82 -9.39 -18.05
CA HIS A 73 -10.71 -10.14 -18.61
C HIS A 73 -9.88 -10.80 -17.49
N LEU A 74 -9.57 -10.08 -16.43
CA LEU A 74 -8.82 -10.59 -15.29
C LEU A 74 -9.59 -11.67 -14.53
N LYS A 75 -10.87 -11.41 -14.20
CA LYS A 75 -11.74 -12.37 -13.51
C LYS A 75 -12.04 -13.64 -14.33
N ALA A 76 -11.93 -13.60 -15.64
CA ALA A 76 -12.04 -14.80 -16.46
C ALA A 76 -10.82 -15.74 -16.33
N GLN A 77 -9.69 -15.26 -15.84
CA GLN A 77 -8.46 -16.05 -15.67
C GLN A 77 -8.32 -16.65 -14.28
N ARG A 78 -8.84 -15.99 -13.25
CA ARG A 78 -8.74 -16.41 -11.84
C ARG A 78 -9.79 -15.73 -10.96
N GLU A 79 -9.98 -16.27 -9.77
CA GLU A 79 -10.75 -15.60 -8.71
C GLU A 79 -9.86 -14.55 -8.01
N TYR A 80 -10.48 -13.43 -7.64
CA TYR A 80 -9.84 -12.34 -6.90
C TYR A 80 -10.53 -12.15 -5.56
N ASP A 81 -9.71 -12.00 -4.53
CA ASP A 81 -10.19 -11.76 -3.16
C ASP A 81 -10.81 -10.37 -3.02
N GLU A 82 -10.19 -9.37 -3.67
CA GLU A 82 -10.64 -7.97 -3.63
C GLU A 82 -10.38 -7.27 -4.97
N VAL A 83 -11.27 -6.34 -5.30
CA VAL A 83 -11.10 -5.33 -6.35
C VAL A 83 -11.10 -3.97 -5.66
N ILE A 84 -9.93 -3.36 -5.59
CA ILE A 84 -9.65 -2.18 -4.76
C ILE A 84 -9.53 -0.95 -5.65
N TYR A 85 -10.28 0.09 -5.31
CA TYR A 85 -10.15 1.41 -5.92
C TYR A 85 -9.47 2.37 -4.95
N THR A 86 -8.41 3.07 -5.42
CA THR A 86 -7.73 4.09 -4.62
C THR A 86 -8.40 5.45 -4.85
N THR A 87 -8.95 6.02 -3.78
CA THR A 87 -9.74 7.26 -3.81
C THR A 87 -9.61 8.02 -2.49
N PRO A 88 -9.68 9.36 -2.49
CA PRO A 88 -9.72 10.13 -1.24
C PRO A 88 -10.93 9.80 -0.34
N ASP A 89 -12.03 9.36 -0.95
CA ASP A 89 -13.29 9.06 -0.23
C ASP A 89 -13.28 7.70 0.48
N GLY A 90 -12.25 6.88 0.22
CA GLY A 90 -12.13 5.52 0.76
C GLY A 90 -11.80 5.44 2.24
N GLN A 91 -11.88 4.24 2.79
CA GLN A 91 -11.39 3.96 4.14
C GLN A 91 -9.90 4.27 4.23
N VAL A 92 -9.49 5.00 5.29
CA VAL A 92 -8.08 5.33 5.50
C VAL A 92 -7.27 4.07 5.74
N PHE A 93 -6.21 3.89 4.95
CA PHE A 93 -5.29 2.77 5.02
C PHE A 93 -4.46 2.83 6.31
N ASP A 94 -4.43 1.73 7.04
CA ASP A 94 -3.66 1.57 8.27
C ASP A 94 -2.97 0.19 8.34
N GLN A 95 -2.18 -0.05 9.37
CA GLN A 95 -1.45 -1.31 9.54
C GLN A 95 -2.38 -2.53 9.66
N PRO A 96 -3.50 -2.51 10.41
CA PRO A 96 -4.47 -3.58 10.42
C PRO A 96 -5.01 -3.95 9.03
N MET A 97 -5.27 -2.95 8.18
CA MET A 97 -5.69 -3.20 6.79
C MET A 97 -4.56 -3.81 5.98
N ALA A 98 -3.31 -3.33 6.12
CA ALA A 98 -2.15 -3.93 5.46
C ALA A 98 -1.98 -5.41 5.87
N ASN A 99 -2.10 -5.73 7.15
CA ASN A 99 -2.03 -7.09 7.67
C ASN A 99 -3.14 -7.97 7.07
N SER A 100 -4.37 -7.46 6.97
CA SER A 100 -5.48 -8.19 6.35
C SER A 100 -5.26 -8.45 4.86
N LEU A 101 -4.78 -7.45 4.11
CA LEU A 101 -4.52 -7.60 2.68
C LEU A 101 -3.32 -8.52 2.40
N SER A 102 -2.31 -8.56 3.28
CA SER A 102 -1.15 -9.44 3.11
C SER A 102 -1.48 -10.93 3.15
N MET A 103 -2.61 -11.30 3.73
CA MET A 103 -3.12 -12.69 3.78
C MET A 103 -3.90 -13.10 2.53
N LYS A 104 -4.21 -12.17 1.64
CA LYS A 104 -4.95 -12.42 0.39
C LYS A 104 -4.03 -13.03 -0.68
N GLN A 105 -4.64 -13.75 -1.63
CA GLN A 105 -3.90 -14.42 -2.72
C GLN A 105 -3.86 -13.58 -3.98
N ASN A 106 -5.00 -12.99 -4.37
CA ASN A 106 -5.17 -12.28 -5.62
C ASN A 106 -5.90 -10.94 -5.40
N LEU A 107 -5.25 -9.84 -5.75
CA LEU A 107 -5.79 -8.49 -5.62
C LEU A 107 -5.83 -7.81 -6.99
N ILE A 108 -6.90 -7.07 -7.25
CA ILE A 108 -6.93 -6.06 -8.33
C ILE A 108 -6.91 -4.68 -7.69
N PHE A 109 -6.03 -3.80 -8.18
CA PHE A 109 -6.06 -2.38 -7.88
C PHE A 109 -6.46 -1.60 -9.13
N LEU A 110 -7.35 -0.63 -8.97
CA LEU A 110 -7.73 0.34 -9.98
C LEU A 110 -7.20 1.71 -9.59
N CYS A 111 -6.30 2.25 -10.40
CA CYS A 111 -5.79 3.62 -10.26
C CYS A 111 -6.76 4.60 -10.92
N GLY A 112 -7.34 5.51 -10.13
CA GLY A 112 -8.18 6.58 -10.64
C GLY A 112 -7.39 7.76 -11.18
N HIS A 113 -7.99 8.48 -12.12
CA HIS A 113 -7.48 9.73 -12.67
C HIS A 113 -8.60 10.76 -12.86
N TYR A 114 -8.24 11.99 -13.18
CA TYR A 114 -9.17 13.09 -13.50
C TYR A 114 -10.09 13.42 -12.31
N LYS A 115 -11.43 13.40 -12.54
CA LYS A 115 -12.47 13.61 -11.51
C LYS A 115 -12.90 12.32 -10.83
N GLY A 116 -12.27 11.20 -11.20
CA GLY A 116 -12.59 9.86 -10.74
C GLY A 116 -13.06 8.96 -11.87
N ILE A 117 -13.77 7.91 -11.52
CA ILE A 117 -14.27 6.88 -12.41
C ILE A 117 -15.81 6.96 -12.51
N ASP A 118 -16.39 6.36 -13.54
CA ASP A 118 -17.83 6.21 -13.63
C ASP A 118 -18.38 5.50 -12.39
N HIS A 119 -19.35 6.11 -11.72
CA HIS A 119 -19.85 5.66 -10.41
C HIS A 119 -20.42 4.23 -10.44
N ARG A 120 -20.93 3.77 -11.57
CA ARG A 120 -21.43 2.39 -11.75
C ARG A 120 -20.34 1.34 -11.54
N ILE A 121 -19.06 1.69 -11.73
CA ILE A 121 -17.93 0.82 -11.41
C ILE A 121 -17.84 0.60 -9.89
N LEU A 122 -18.01 1.66 -9.09
CA LEU A 122 -18.02 1.56 -7.62
C LEU A 122 -19.15 0.65 -7.14
N GLU A 123 -20.36 0.84 -7.70
CA GLU A 123 -21.56 0.09 -7.28
C GLU A 123 -21.51 -1.40 -7.62
N HIS A 124 -20.82 -1.78 -8.71
CA HIS A 124 -20.96 -3.14 -9.26
C HIS A 124 -19.67 -3.95 -9.29
N LEU A 125 -18.50 -3.34 -9.29
CA LEU A 125 -17.24 -4.04 -9.54
C LEU A 125 -16.20 -3.88 -8.42
N ILE A 126 -16.25 -2.77 -7.68
CA ILE A 126 -15.32 -2.50 -6.57
C ILE A 126 -15.82 -3.18 -5.30
N THR A 127 -14.91 -3.86 -4.60
CA THR A 127 -15.21 -4.48 -3.30
C THR A 127 -14.71 -3.63 -2.14
N LYS A 128 -13.72 -2.76 -2.38
CA LYS A 128 -13.12 -1.92 -1.36
C LYS A 128 -12.60 -0.61 -1.94
N GLU A 129 -12.88 0.49 -1.26
CA GLU A 129 -12.30 1.82 -1.54
C GLU A 129 -11.30 2.17 -0.46
N ILE A 130 -10.07 2.58 -0.87
CA ILE A 130 -8.98 2.86 0.06
C ILE A 130 -8.41 4.25 -0.21
N SER A 131 -8.26 5.04 0.87
CA SER A 131 -7.56 6.32 0.92
C SER A 131 -6.22 6.16 1.64
N ILE A 132 -5.16 6.82 1.17
CA ILE A 132 -3.88 6.89 1.90
C ILE A 132 -3.74 8.17 2.76
N GLY A 133 -4.80 8.96 2.88
CA GLY A 133 -4.85 10.17 3.72
C GLY A 133 -5.73 11.27 3.12
N ASP A 134 -5.99 12.30 3.91
CA ASP A 134 -6.88 13.43 3.57
C ASP A 134 -6.19 14.44 2.67
N TYR A 135 -5.76 14.01 1.48
CA TYR A 135 -5.19 14.87 0.44
C TYR A 135 -5.46 14.28 -0.95
N VAL A 136 -5.40 15.14 -1.96
CA VAL A 136 -5.69 14.74 -3.35
C VAL A 136 -4.39 14.62 -4.14
N LEU A 137 -4.24 13.50 -4.84
CA LEU A 137 -3.16 13.24 -5.81
C LEU A 137 -3.67 13.41 -7.25
N THR A 138 -2.76 13.47 -8.20
CA THR A 138 -3.09 13.55 -9.64
C THR A 138 -3.62 12.24 -10.22
N GLY A 139 -3.29 11.11 -9.57
CA GLY A 139 -3.71 9.76 -9.95
C GLY A 139 -3.53 8.78 -8.79
N GLY A 140 -4.05 7.57 -8.96
CA GLY A 140 -4.04 6.52 -7.95
C GLY A 140 -2.74 5.71 -7.86
N GLU A 141 -1.81 5.87 -8.79
CA GLU A 141 -0.60 5.05 -8.91
C GLU A 141 0.27 5.10 -7.65
N LEU A 142 0.59 6.29 -7.15
CA LEU A 142 1.39 6.45 -5.92
C LEU A 142 0.69 5.86 -4.69
N ALA A 143 -0.64 5.96 -4.64
CA ALA A 143 -1.40 5.35 -3.55
C ALA A 143 -1.30 3.82 -3.60
N VAL A 144 -1.40 3.22 -4.79
CA VAL A 144 -1.23 1.77 -4.98
C VAL A 144 0.20 1.34 -4.64
N GLU A 145 1.23 2.11 -5.00
CA GLU A 145 2.63 1.82 -4.63
C GLU A 145 2.82 1.80 -3.11
N VAL A 146 2.28 2.79 -2.39
CA VAL A 146 2.33 2.85 -0.91
C VAL A 146 1.63 1.64 -0.28
N ILE A 147 0.43 1.29 -0.77
CA ILE A 147 -0.31 0.14 -0.26
C ILE A 147 0.43 -1.16 -0.56
N CYS A 148 0.94 -1.35 -1.78
CA CYS A 148 1.70 -2.54 -2.17
C CYS A 148 2.98 -2.70 -1.35
N ASP A 149 3.71 -1.61 -1.07
CA ASP A 149 4.91 -1.68 -0.21
C ASP A 149 4.55 -2.16 1.19
N ALA A 150 3.53 -1.56 1.81
CA ALA A 150 3.09 -1.92 3.15
C ALA A 150 2.55 -3.36 3.25
N VAL A 151 1.89 -3.86 2.20
CA VAL A 151 1.29 -5.20 2.14
C VAL A 151 2.32 -6.26 1.81
N ILE A 152 3.10 -6.09 0.74
CA ILE A 152 4.01 -7.12 0.22
C ILE A 152 5.18 -7.36 1.19
N ARG A 153 5.66 -6.33 1.90
CA ARG A 153 6.71 -6.49 2.90
C ARG A 153 6.34 -7.41 4.07
N LEU A 154 5.04 -7.60 4.32
CA LEU A 154 4.51 -8.49 5.37
C LEU A 154 4.46 -9.96 4.96
N ILE A 155 4.63 -10.27 3.68
CA ILE A 155 4.63 -11.66 3.21
C ILE A 155 5.90 -12.36 3.74
N PRO A 156 5.76 -13.53 4.40
CA PRO A 156 6.91 -14.27 4.92
C PRO A 156 8.00 -14.48 3.86
N GLY A 157 9.25 -14.20 4.23
CA GLY A 157 10.41 -14.33 3.36
C GLY A 157 10.71 -13.11 2.46
N VAL A 158 9.85 -12.10 2.38
CA VAL A 158 10.09 -10.87 1.59
C VAL A 158 11.17 -10.00 2.24
N ILE A 159 11.08 -9.77 3.56
CA ILE A 159 12.16 -9.16 4.34
C ILE A 159 12.97 -10.24 5.05
N SER A 160 14.30 -10.02 5.15
CA SER A 160 15.26 -11.02 5.60
C SER A 160 15.09 -11.43 7.05
N ASP A 161 14.51 -10.57 7.90
CA ASP A 161 14.24 -10.82 9.30
C ASP A 161 12.74 -10.62 9.56
N GLU A 162 12.02 -11.75 9.68
CA GLU A 162 10.59 -11.76 9.94
C GLU A 162 10.22 -11.10 11.28
N THR A 163 11.15 -11.14 12.25
CA THR A 163 10.93 -10.50 13.57
C THR A 163 10.97 -8.98 13.47
N SER A 164 11.66 -8.44 12.45
CA SER A 164 11.72 -6.99 12.20
C SER A 164 10.34 -6.41 11.89
N ALA A 165 9.52 -7.13 11.12
CA ALA A 165 8.16 -6.68 10.83
C ALA A 165 7.25 -6.65 12.07
N LEU A 166 7.49 -7.55 13.03
CA LEU A 166 6.72 -7.63 14.29
C LEU A 166 7.10 -6.52 15.29
N SER A 167 8.32 -5.98 15.20
CA SER A 167 8.81 -4.90 16.06
C SER A 167 8.61 -3.50 15.48
N ASP A 168 8.06 -3.39 14.28
CA ASP A 168 7.75 -2.11 13.64
C ASP A 168 6.59 -1.39 14.35
N SER A 169 6.53 -0.06 14.16
CA SER A 169 5.42 0.75 14.67
C SER A 169 4.07 0.23 14.18
N PHE A 170 3.04 0.37 15.03
CA PHE A 170 1.62 0.06 14.79
C PHE A 170 1.22 -1.43 14.85
N GLN A 171 2.14 -2.36 15.08
CA GLN A 171 1.77 -3.78 15.22
C GLN A 171 0.95 -4.03 16.50
N ASP A 172 1.36 -3.42 17.63
CA ASP A 172 0.67 -3.52 18.92
C ASP A 172 0.06 -2.17 19.35
N ASN A 173 -0.36 -1.35 18.39
CA ASN A 173 -0.81 0.03 18.62
C ASN A 173 0.24 0.92 19.30
N LEU A 174 1.50 0.57 19.24
CA LEU A 174 2.61 1.35 19.76
C LEU A 174 3.53 1.85 18.64
N LEU A 175 4.24 2.94 18.89
CA LEU A 175 5.39 3.34 18.08
C LEU A 175 6.60 2.50 18.48
N ALA A 176 7.44 2.13 17.52
CA ALA A 176 8.69 1.42 17.79
C ALA A 176 9.61 2.22 18.72
N ALA A 177 10.40 1.51 19.53
CA ALA A 177 11.44 2.10 20.36
C ALA A 177 12.51 2.83 19.51
N PRO A 178 13.25 3.79 20.08
CA PRO A 178 14.36 4.41 19.39
C PRO A 178 15.45 3.38 19.09
N VAL A 179 16.01 3.43 17.89
CA VAL A 179 17.10 2.56 17.46
C VAL A 179 18.42 3.33 17.36
N TYR A 180 19.51 2.66 17.67
CA TYR A 180 20.85 3.23 17.64
C TYR A 180 21.77 2.34 16.84
N THR A 181 22.77 2.96 16.18
CA THR A 181 23.81 2.26 15.42
C THR A 181 25.19 2.65 15.89
N ARG A 182 26.23 1.99 15.40
CA ARG A 182 27.63 2.30 15.68
C ARG A 182 28.03 3.66 15.08
N PRO A 183 28.93 4.41 15.74
CA PRO A 183 29.64 4.10 17.00
C PRO A 183 28.79 4.32 18.25
N ALA A 184 29.19 3.73 19.40
CA ALA A 184 28.47 3.88 20.68
C ALA A 184 28.44 5.32 21.21
N GLU A 185 29.43 6.14 20.82
CA GLU A 185 29.47 7.59 21.11
C GLU A 185 29.85 8.36 19.84
N TYR A 186 29.11 9.43 19.54
CA TYR A 186 29.37 10.32 18.43
C TYR A 186 29.12 11.78 18.86
N ASN A 187 30.12 12.63 18.80
CA ASN A 187 30.06 14.05 19.22
C ASN A 187 29.52 14.25 20.65
N GLY A 188 29.83 13.32 21.58
CA GLY A 188 29.33 13.35 22.97
C GLY A 188 27.91 12.77 23.14
N TRP A 189 27.24 12.38 22.06
CA TRP A 189 25.94 11.70 22.09
C TRP A 189 26.14 10.20 22.26
N LYS A 190 25.59 9.64 23.32
CA LYS A 190 25.83 8.24 23.72
C LYS A 190 24.62 7.36 23.44
N VAL A 191 24.89 6.14 23.04
CA VAL A 191 23.91 5.04 23.06
C VAL A 191 23.57 4.73 24.52
N PRO A 192 22.30 4.50 24.89
CA PRO A 192 21.93 4.07 26.23
C PRO A 192 22.69 2.81 26.68
N ASP A 193 23.25 2.82 27.91
CA ASP A 193 24.05 1.75 28.43
C ASP A 193 23.34 0.39 28.45
N VAL A 194 22.03 0.39 28.65
CA VAL A 194 21.20 -0.83 28.64
C VAL A 194 21.33 -1.58 27.31
N LEU A 195 21.39 -0.86 26.17
CA LEU A 195 21.53 -1.46 24.84
C LEU A 195 22.93 -2.05 24.60
N LEU A 196 23.92 -1.61 25.36
CA LEU A 196 25.31 -2.12 25.32
C LEU A 196 25.54 -3.28 26.29
N SER A 197 24.59 -3.57 27.17
CA SER A 197 24.75 -4.53 28.28
C SER A 197 24.73 -6.00 27.85
N GLY A 198 24.17 -6.34 26.68
CA GLY A 198 23.93 -7.71 26.26
C GLY A 198 22.84 -8.45 27.05
N HIS A 199 22.15 -7.79 27.99
CA HIS A 199 21.04 -8.36 28.78
C HIS A 199 19.72 -8.25 28.08
N GLU A 200 19.34 -9.25 27.26
CA GLU A 200 18.13 -9.24 26.44
C GLU A 200 16.85 -8.86 27.21
N ALA A 201 16.64 -9.38 28.41
CA ALA A 201 15.44 -9.08 29.18
C ALA A 201 15.35 -7.59 29.56
N LYS A 202 16.49 -6.97 29.93
CA LYS A 202 16.55 -5.52 30.25
C LYS A 202 16.40 -4.67 28.98
N ILE A 203 16.96 -5.14 27.87
CA ILE A 203 16.83 -4.45 26.58
C ILE A 203 15.35 -4.45 26.16
N ARG A 204 14.68 -5.61 26.17
CA ARG A 204 13.24 -5.71 25.82
C ARG A 204 12.34 -4.85 26.74
N GLN A 205 12.63 -4.83 28.03
CA GLN A 205 11.89 -3.97 28.96
C GLN A 205 12.08 -2.49 28.62
N TRP A 206 13.31 -2.06 28.38
CA TRP A 206 13.64 -0.70 28.00
C TRP A 206 12.96 -0.31 26.66
N GLU A 207 13.00 -1.18 25.67
CA GLU A 207 12.34 -0.97 24.37
C GLU A 207 10.83 -0.77 24.55
N PHE A 208 10.18 -1.60 25.35
CA PHE A 208 8.75 -1.46 25.65
C PHE A 208 8.45 -0.13 26.37
N GLU A 209 9.22 0.23 27.38
CA GLU A 209 9.05 1.51 28.11
C GLU A 209 9.21 2.70 27.16
N GLN A 210 10.23 2.68 26.29
CA GLN A 210 10.46 3.74 25.31
C GLN A 210 9.34 3.81 24.25
N SER A 211 8.88 2.66 23.78
CA SER A 211 7.73 2.59 22.85
C SER A 211 6.48 3.23 23.46
N LEU A 212 6.19 2.89 24.72
CA LEU A 212 5.03 3.44 25.44
C LEU A 212 5.14 4.96 25.67
N GLU A 213 6.32 5.43 26.10
CA GLU A 213 6.57 6.87 26.30
C GLU A 213 6.46 7.65 24.99
N ARG A 214 7.07 7.16 23.93
CA ARG A 214 6.99 7.77 22.59
C ARG A 214 5.56 7.80 22.08
N THR A 215 4.81 6.73 22.28
CA THR A 215 3.41 6.65 21.85
C THR A 215 2.56 7.66 22.61
N LYS A 216 2.71 7.75 23.94
CA LYS A 216 2.02 8.76 24.78
C LYS A 216 2.30 10.18 24.31
N LEU A 217 3.55 10.46 23.93
CA LEU A 217 3.98 11.81 23.54
C LEU A 217 3.55 12.17 22.11
N LEU A 218 3.75 11.27 21.15
CA LEU A 218 3.65 11.57 19.72
C LEU A 218 2.33 11.13 19.10
N ARG A 219 1.75 10.02 19.58
CA ARG A 219 0.55 9.41 19.03
C ARG A 219 -0.36 8.85 20.15
N PRO A 220 -0.84 9.71 21.07
CA PRO A 220 -1.70 9.27 22.17
C PRO A 220 -3.02 8.65 21.71
N ASP A 221 -3.44 8.95 20.48
CA ASP A 221 -4.61 8.36 19.82
C ASP A 221 -4.52 6.83 19.66
N LEU A 222 -3.33 6.28 19.55
CA LEU A 222 -3.12 4.84 19.39
C LEU A 222 -3.43 4.06 20.68
N LEU A 223 -3.31 4.68 21.85
CA LEU A 223 -3.57 4.04 23.14
C LEU A 223 -5.07 3.90 23.46
N ASN A 224 -5.92 4.51 22.63
CA ASN A 224 -7.38 4.48 22.79
C ASN A 224 -8.07 3.60 21.73
N LYS A 225 -7.29 2.87 20.93
CA LYS A 225 -7.74 1.92 19.91
C LYS A 225 -7.72 0.45 20.48
#